data_083c871c3a8497e67d979294303cbb80
#
_entry.id   083c871c3a8497e67d979294303cbb80
#
_cell.length_a   1.000
_cell.length_b   1.000
_cell.length_c   1.000
_cell.angle_alpha   90.00
_cell.angle_beta   90.00
_cell.angle_gamma   90.00
#
_symmetry.space_group_name_H-M   'P 1'
#
loop_
_entity.id
_entity.type
_entity.pdbx_description
1 polymer ?
#
loop_
_entity_poly.entity_id
_entity_poly.type
_entity_poly.pdbx_seq_one_letter_code
_entity_poly.pdbx_strand_id
1 'polypeptide(L)'
;MAIVIIVCAVPEGLPLMISLVLMQNTSKMLDHNVLVRKAEGIETAGSLNILFSDKTGTITKGMLEVVEFFMPNGDTIPIDNLGLHSKVKALLDISIGKNTASMFDANHKVIGGNATDQALMKFIGEETYNVLTNESEYSVTNSQGFNSSNKFSQVEIKELGKTFYKGAPEKFLSIATKALDEDGNEVELNFDEINEKINTLASRAMRVLAFGYSNSSMTENAINDDVVLIGFVAIRDDVRPEAKMAIKEVMDAGIQVVMITGDRLETAVSIAEDAGLIQNQSDKALTSTELNSLSDDEIKSMIKDIRVIARALPTDKSRMVRICQEMNLVVGMTGDGVNDSPALKRADVGFAMGSGTEAAKEAGKIVVLDDNFRSIKDAILYGRTIYHNILKFCKFQLVINVAAVVVSAIAPFFGVDEPLKVTHLLFVNLVMDGLGAIMLGNEPAKEKYMEEAPRRRDESIVSKKMMAQILTMGAWLVVISFAFLKLPFFDQFFNTEEQKLTAYFVLFILSALFNGFNVRDERFAIFSGLNENTGFLKVFFVIIAVQACIVNAGLVNLDIFKWIGEMFSCVPFGITGWVVVIILGFTMIPVDIVRKLIFNK
;
A
#
# COMPACT_ATOMS: atom_id res chain seq x y z
N MET A 1 16.26 -36.93 -29.25
CA MET A 1 16.78 -36.75 -27.89
C MET A 1 17.32 -35.35 -27.61
N ALA A 2 18.34 -34.82 -28.29
CA ALA A 2 18.90 -33.47 -27.98
C ALA A 2 17.82 -32.35 -27.98
N ILE A 3 16.93 -32.32 -28.97
CA ILE A 3 15.84 -31.35 -29.07
C ILE A 3 14.88 -31.47 -27.86
N VAL A 4 14.54 -32.71 -27.46
CA VAL A 4 13.69 -32.98 -26.29
C VAL A 4 14.29 -32.37 -25.02
N ILE A 5 15.58 -32.60 -24.77
CA ILE A 5 16.29 -32.07 -23.60
C ILE A 5 16.34 -30.55 -23.64
N ILE A 6 16.57 -29.91 -24.79
CA ILE A 6 16.59 -28.46 -24.95
C ILE A 6 15.22 -27.87 -24.62
N VAL A 7 14.14 -28.44 -25.17
CA VAL A 7 12.75 -27.99 -24.93
C VAL A 7 12.40 -28.13 -23.45
N CYS A 8 12.83 -29.22 -22.78
CA CYS A 8 12.60 -29.39 -21.33
C CYS A 8 13.38 -28.40 -20.46
N ALA A 9 14.58 -27.98 -20.90
CA ALA A 9 15.47 -27.17 -20.09
C ALA A 9 15.14 -25.67 -20.08
N VAL A 10 14.40 -25.19 -21.09
CA VAL A 10 14.04 -23.78 -21.24
C VAL A 10 12.68 -23.50 -20.59
N PRO A 11 12.61 -22.69 -19.52
CA PRO A 11 11.35 -22.35 -18.86
C PRO A 11 10.60 -21.25 -19.62
N GLU A 12 10.05 -21.57 -20.78
CA GLU A 12 9.35 -20.61 -21.66
C GLU A 12 8.10 -19.98 -21.02
N GLY A 13 7.46 -20.67 -20.07
CA GLY A 13 6.29 -20.18 -19.35
C GLY A 13 6.58 -19.03 -18.37
N LEU A 14 7.82 -18.84 -17.91
CA LEU A 14 8.15 -17.86 -16.86
C LEU A 14 7.92 -16.40 -17.29
N PRO A 15 8.37 -15.92 -18.46
CA PRO A 15 8.09 -14.54 -18.90
C PRO A 15 6.59 -14.28 -19.11
N LEU A 16 5.87 -15.27 -19.69
CA LEU A 16 4.42 -15.19 -19.86
C LEU A 16 3.71 -15.09 -18.51
N MET A 17 4.11 -15.93 -17.56
CA MET A 17 3.58 -15.92 -16.19
C MET A 17 3.77 -14.58 -15.51
N ILE A 18 4.98 -14.03 -15.51
CA ILE A 18 5.26 -12.73 -14.90
C ILE A 18 4.32 -11.65 -15.48
N SER A 19 4.19 -11.61 -16.82
CA SER A 19 3.32 -10.65 -17.50
C SER A 19 1.85 -10.83 -17.13
N LEU A 20 1.34 -12.07 -17.07
CA LEU A 20 -0.04 -12.37 -16.68
C LEU A 20 -0.33 -12.01 -15.22
N VAL A 21 0.56 -12.36 -14.30
CA VAL A 21 0.42 -12.06 -12.86
C VAL A 21 0.43 -10.56 -12.62
N LEU A 22 1.35 -9.82 -13.26
CA LEU A 22 1.42 -8.38 -13.16
C LEU A 22 0.13 -7.72 -13.71
N MET A 23 -0.34 -8.15 -14.88
CA MET A 23 -1.57 -7.61 -15.48
C MET A 23 -2.81 -7.84 -14.60
N GLN A 24 -2.99 -9.05 -14.06
CA GLN A 24 -4.12 -9.38 -13.20
C GLN A 24 -4.11 -8.62 -11.89
N ASN A 25 -2.93 -8.47 -11.27
CA ASN A 25 -2.81 -7.74 -10.01
C ASN A 25 -2.88 -6.23 -10.19
N THR A 26 -2.50 -5.68 -11.35
CA THR A 26 -2.70 -4.25 -11.67
C THR A 26 -4.19 -3.87 -11.58
N SER A 27 -5.09 -4.72 -12.08
CA SER A 27 -6.53 -4.47 -11.96
C SER A 27 -7.01 -4.50 -10.50
N LYS A 28 -6.52 -5.46 -9.70
CA LYS A 28 -6.87 -5.53 -8.27
C LYS A 28 -6.34 -4.33 -7.47
N MET A 29 -5.15 -3.84 -7.82
CA MET A 29 -4.56 -2.67 -7.16
C MET A 29 -5.37 -1.39 -7.42
N LEU A 30 -6.03 -1.29 -8.57
CA LEU A 30 -6.91 -0.16 -8.87
C LEU A 30 -8.10 -0.09 -7.90
N ASP A 31 -8.63 -1.25 -7.47
CA ASP A 31 -9.69 -1.33 -6.45
C ASP A 31 -9.21 -0.82 -5.07
N HIS A 32 -7.90 -0.74 -4.87
CA HIS A 32 -7.24 -0.18 -3.67
C HIS A 32 -6.67 1.23 -3.91
N ASN A 33 -7.19 1.99 -4.88
CA ASN A 33 -6.76 3.34 -5.24
C ASN A 33 -5.29 3.43 -5.71
N VAL A 34 -4.73 2.35 -6.23
CA VAL A 34 -3.35 2.29 -6.71
C VAL A 34 -3.33 2.06 -8.22
N LEU A 35 -2.97 3.09 -8.98
CA LEU A 35 -2.81 3.02 -10.43
C LEU A 35 -1.35 2.72 -10.79
N VAL A 36 -1.12 1.57 -11.38
CA VAL A 36 0.21 1.15 -11.81
C VAL A 36 0.49 1.65 -13.22
N ARG A 37 1.48 2.51 -13.37
CA ARG A 37 1.91 3.02 -14.69
C ARG A 37 3.00 2.15 -15.32
N LYS A 38 3.88 1.58 -14.48
CA LYS A 38 4.94 0.65 -14.92
C LYS A 38 4.88 -0.60 -14.06
N ALA A 39 4.66 -1.74 -14.69
CA ALA A 39 4.47 -3.03 -14.01
C ALA A 39 5.64 -3.40 -13.07
N GLU A 40 6.87 -3.05 -13.44
CA GLU A 40 8.07 -3.22 -12.61
C GLU A 40 7.98 -2.52 -11.24
N GLY A 41 7.18 -1.45 -11.16
CA GLY A 41 6.96 -0.70 -9.92
C GLY A 41 6.31 -1.53 -8.82
N ILE A 42 5.44 -2.48 -9.19
CA ILE A 42 4.70 -3.28 -8.21
C ILE A 42 5.64 -4.24 -7.47
N GLU A 43 6.43 -5.00 -8.22
CA GLU A 43 7.39 -5.96 -7.64
C GLU A 43 8.41 -5.23 -6.77
N THR A 44 8.91 -4.09 -7.27
CA THR A 44 9.87 -3.28 -6.54
C THR A 44 9.27 -2.70 -5.26
N ALA A 45 7.97 -2.32 -5.25
CA ALA A 45 7.28 -1.85 -4.04
C ALA A 45 7.27 -2.91 -2.93
N GLY A 46 7.12 -4.19 -3.29
CA GLY A 46 7.20 -5.30 -2.33
C GLY A 46 8.59 -5.49 -1.69
N SER A 47 9.63 -4.99 -2.32
CA SER A 47 11.04 -5.14 -1.89
C SER A 47 11.61 -3.90 -1.18
N LEU A 48 10.80 -2.88 -0.90
CA LEU A 48 11.25 -1.62 -0.29
C LEU A 48 11.97 -1.86 1.04
N ASN A 49 13.13 -1.20 1.19
CA ASN A 49 13.88 -1.12 2.45
C ASN A 49 13.64 0.21 3.16
N ILE A 50 13.51 1.30 2.39
CA ILE A 50 13.28 2.64 2.89
C ILE A 50 12.27 3.39 2.00
N LEU A 51 11.36 4.12 2.62
CA LEU A 51 10.37 4.95 1.97
C LEU A 51 10.50 6.40 2.47
N PHE A 52 10.86 7.31 1.58
CA PHE A 52 10.77 8.75 1.82
C PHE A 52 9.36 9.22 1.50
N SER A 53 8.63 9.69 2.51
CA SER A 53 7.27 10.17 2.35
C SER A 53 7.19 11.67 2.52
N ASP A 54 6.51 12.34 1.58
CA ASP A 54 6.12 13.72 1.80
C ASP A 54 5.09 13.81 2.93
N LYS A 55 5.05 14.93 3.61
CA LYS A 55 4.12 15.20 4.71
C LYS A 55 2.72 15.50 4.19
N THR A 56 2.63 16.56 3.37
CA THR A 56 1.36 17.21 3.02
C THR A 56 0.53 16.36 2.08
N GLY A 57 -0.73 16.13 2.43
CA GLY A 57 -1.67 15.34 1.63
C GLY A 57 -1.46 13.83 1.69
N THR A 58 -0.26 13.34 2.09
CA THR A 58 0.07 11.90 2.18
C THR A 58 -0.04 11.37 3.61
N ILE A 59 0.75 11.91 4.53
CA ILE A 59 0.70 11.58 5.96
C ILE A 59 -0.40 12.40 6.62
N THR A 60 -0.52 13.67 6.25
CA THR A 60 -1.56 14.60 6.73
C THR A 60 -2.70 14.70 5.72
N LYS A 61 -3.80 15.34 6.13
CA LYS A 61 -4.98 15.53 5.28
C LYS A 61 -4.74 16.49 4.10
N GLY A 62 -3.66 17.29 4.15
CA GLY A 62 -3.33 18.30 3.14
C GLY A 62 -4.23 19.54 3.22
N MET A 63 -5.00 19.67 4.28
CA MET A 63 -5.87 20.82 4.54
C MET A 63 -5.86 21.19 6.01
N LEU A 64 -5.97 22.51 6.29
CA LEU A 64 -6.08 22.99 7.65
C LEU A 64 -7.45 22.61 8.24
N GLU A 65 -7.44 22.14 9.48
CA GLU A 65 -8.64 21.86 10.27
C GLU A 65 -8.49 22.45 11.67
N VAL A 66 -9.62 22.77 12.31
CA VAL A 66 -9.67 23.07 13.74
C VAL A 66 -9.49 21.75 14.49
N VAL A 67 -8.44 21.68 15.30
CA VAL A 67 -8.11 20.46 16.05
C VAL A 67 -8.37 20.58 17.54
N GLU A 68 -8.39 21.81 18.06
CA GLU A 68 -8.62 22.05 19.48
C GLU A 68 -9.31 23.39 19.67
N PHE A 69 -10.26 23.47 20.62
CA PHE A 69 -10.79 24.69 21.19
C PHE A 69 -10.44 24.74 22.68
N PHE A 70 -9.97 25.86 23.17
CA PHE A 70 -9.72 26.03 24.58
C PHE A 70 -10.21 27.40 25.11
N MET A 71 -10.63 27.35 26.35
CA MET A 71 -11.15 28.50 27.06
C MET A 71 -10.04 29.45 27.52
N PRO A 72 -10.37 30.70 27.85
CA PRO A 72 -9.40 31.66 28.39
C PRO A 72 -8.76 31.28 29.73
N ASN A 73 -9.27 30.30 30.44
CA ASN A 73 -8.65 29.71 31.63
C ASN A 73 -7.65 28.56 31.31
N GLY A 74 -7.40 28.29 30.04
CA GLY A 74 -6.52 27.21 29.57
C GLY A 74 -7.17 25.83 29.40
N ASP A 75 -8.41 25.63 29.88
CA ASP A 75 -9.12 24.37 29.79
C ASP A 75 -9.52 24.05 28.35
N THR A 76 -9.23 22.82 27.90
CA THR A 76 -9.61 22.34 26.58
C THR A 76 -11.02 21.78 26.60
N ILE A 77 -11.89 22.28 25.73
CA ILE A 77 -13.20 21.69 25.48
C ILE A 77 -13.11 20.83 24.22
N PRO A 78 -13.38 19.50 24.31
CA PRO A 78 -13.48 18.67 23.15
C PRO A 78 -14.48 19.24 22.14
N ILE A 79 -14.11 19.23 20.84
CA ILE A 79 -14.93 19.84 19.78
C ILE A 79 -16.36 19.28 19.78
N ASP A 80 -16.50 17.97 19.97
CA ASP A 80 -17.81 17.30 20.03
C ASP A 80 -18.67 17.76 21.23
N ASN A 81 -18.04 18.22 22.30
CA ASN A 81 -18.71 18.70 23.52
C ASN A 81 -18.99 20.21 23.51
N LEU A 82 -18.44 20.94 22.55
CA LEU A 82 -18.60 22.40 22.51
C LEU A 82 -20.07 22.84 22.41
N GLY A 83 -20.92 22.00 21.82
CA GLY A 83 -22.36 22.22 21.77
C GLY A 83 -23.06 22.25 23.13
N LEU A 84 -22.46 21.67 24.19
CA LEU A 84 -22.96 21.75 25.58
C LEU A 84 -22.79 23.14 26.19
N HIS A 85 -21.82 23.91 25.70
CA HIS A 85 -21.52 25.30 26.12
C HIS A 85 -22.19 26.29 25.15
N SER A 86 -23.53 26.26 25.08
CA SER A 86 -24.34 26.90 24.03
C SER A 86 -24.10 28.39 23.83
N LYS A 87 -23.86 29.16 24.92
CA LYS A 87 -23.59 30.61 24.84
C LYS A 87 -22.21 30.88 24.23
N VAL A 88 -21.19 30.15 24.70
CA VAL A 88 -19.81 30.28 24.19
C VAL A 88 -19.77 29.91 22.71
N LYS A 89 -20.40 28.77 22.37
CA LYS A 89 -20.48 28.32 20.99
C LYS A 89 -21.19 29.32 20.09
N ALA A 90 -22.33 29.87 20.49
CA ALA A 90 -23.07 30.84 19.70
C ALA A 90 -22.24 32.11 19.39
N LEU A 91 -21.53 32.65 20.39
CA LEU A 91 -20.67 33.81 20.20
C LEU A 91 -19.45 33.50 19.33
N LEU A 92 -18.89 32.31 19.50
CA LEU A 92 -17.77 31.81 18.64
C LEU A 92 -18.21 31.65 17.20
N ASP A 93 -19.36 31.01 16.96
CA ASP A 93 -19.92 30.80 15.63
C ASP A 93 -20.18 32.12 14.89
N ILE A 94 -20.73 33.11 15.58
CA ILE A 94 -20.93 34.46 15.03
C ILE A 94 -19.58 35.12 14.70
N SER A 95 -18.62 35.03 15.62
CA SER A 95 -17.28 35.60 15.44
C SER A 95 -16.53 34.98 14.28
N ILE A 96 -16.76 33.69 13.99
CA ILE A 96 -16.20 33.00 12.84
C ILE A 96 -17.02 33.33 11.59
N GLY A 97 -18.32 33.04 11.60
CA GLY A 97 -19.16 33.05 10.40
C GLY A 97 -19.34 34.41 9.75
N LYS A 98 -19.37 35.50 10.58
CA LYS A 98 -19.48 36.88 10.08
C LYS A 98 -18.13 37.57 9.85
N ASN A 99 -17.06 37.01 10.34
CA ASN A 99 -15.71 37.59 10.28
C ASN A 99 -14.77 36.76 9.41
N THR A 100 -15.26 36.28 8.26
CA THR A 100 -14.51 35.45 7.32
C THR A 100 -14.85 35.81 5.86
N ALA A 101 -13.94 35.56 4.95
CA ALA A 101 -14.15 35.68 3.50
C ALA A 101 -14.55 34.35 2.83
N SER A 102 -14.72 33.27 3.60
CA SER A 102 -15.15 31.96 3.09
C SER A 102 -16.68 31.81 3.17
N MET A 103 -17.25 31.01 2.27
CA MET A 103 -18.68 30.70 2.22
C MET A 103 -18.91 29.26 1.73
N PHE A 104 -20.11 28.72 1.96
CA PHE A 104 -20.52 27.47 1.33
C PHE A 104 -21.12 27.75 -0.06
N ASP A 105 -20.74 26.93 -1.05
CA ASP A 105 -21.32 26.97 -2.40
C ASP A 105 -22.56 26.06 -2.52
N ALA A 106 -23.19 26.07 -3.70
CA ALA A 106 -24.34 25.24 -4.00
C ALA A 106 -24.07 23.70 -3.96
N ASN A 107 -22.80 23.30 -3.94
CA ASN A 107 -22.37 21.90 -3.84
C ASN A 107 -21.94 21.54 -2.40
N HIS A 108 -22.30 22.34 -1.41
CA HIS A 108 -21.94 22.14 0.02
C HIS A 108 -20.44 22.21 0.30
N LYS A 109 -19.66 22.87 -0.59
CA LYS A 109 -18.21 23.04 -0.42
C LYS A 109 -17.88 24.44 0.08
N VAL A 110 -16.89 24.52 0.98
CA VAL A 110 -16.35 25.81 1.42
C VAL A 110 -15.44 26.38 0.33
N ILE A 111 -15.75 27.58 -0.12
CA ILE A 111 -15.01 28.34 -1.13
C ILE A 111 -14.66 29.74 -0.63
N GLY A 112 -13.72 30.40 -1.31
CA GLY A 112 -13.28 31.76 -0.96
C GLY A 112 -12.38 31.79 0.28
N GLY A 113 -11.94 32.98 0.67
CA GLY A 113 -11.05 33.20 1.80
C GLY A 113 -9.67 32.52 1.67
N ASN A 114 -8.93 32.53 2.77
CA ASN A 114 -7.68 31.78 2.89
C ASN A 114 -7.92 30.40 3.55
N ALA A 115 -6.89 29.53 3.55
CA ALA A 115 -7.01 28.19 4.12
C ALA A 115 -7.43 28.16 5.59
N THR A 116 -7.06 29.19 6.38
CA THR A 116 -7.48 29.35 7.78
C THR A 116 -8.97 29.68 7.88
N ASP A 117 -9.45 30.59 7.03
CA ASP A 117 -10.88 30.93 6.97
C ASP A 117 -11.72 29.73 6.53
N GLN A 118 -11.23 28.95 5.56
CA GLN A 118 -11.90 27.72 5.13
C GLN A 118 -11.97 26.67 6.25
N ALA A 119 -10.89 26.51 7.04
CA ALA A 119 -10.88 25.60 8.18
C ALA A 119 -11.90 26.01 9.25
N LEU A 120 -11.98 27.30 9.55
CA LEU A 120 -12.94 27.86 10.51
C LEU A 120 -14.39 27.71 10.00
N MET A 121 -14.63 27.95 8.71
CA MET A 121 -15.96 27.80 8.12
C MET A 121 -16.44 26.35 8.16
N LYS A 122 -15.54 25.36 7.86
CA LYS A 122 -15.85 23.94 8.02
C LYS A 122 -16.16 23.56 9.46
N PHE A 123 -15.47 24.18 10.41
CA PHE A 123 -15.65 23.92 11.82
C PHE A 123 -17.03 24.32 12.33
N ILE A 124 -17.57 25.49 11.94
CA ILE A 124 -18.93 25.91 12.34
C ILE A 124 -20.02 25.12 11.61
N GLY A 125 -19.72 24.60 10.42
CA GLY A 125 -20.64 23.80 9.60
C GLY A 125 -21.66 24.63 8.80
N GLU A 126 -22.23 24.00 7.78
CA GLU A 126 -23.16 24.65 6.84
C GLU A 126 -24.49 25.07 7.47
N GLU A 127 -25.03 24.25 8.38
CA GLU A 127 -26.29 24.58 9.07
C GLU A 127 -26.16 25.86 9.86
N THR A 128 -25.07 26.02 10.65
CA THR A 128 -24.78 27.25 11.40
C THR A 128 -24.53 28.42 10.46
N TYR A 129 -23.78 28.24 9.38
CA TYR A 129 -23.56 29.28 8.37
C TYR A 129 -24.87 29.80 7.80
N ASN A 130 -25.80 28.91 7.42
CA ASN A 130 -27.11 29.29 6.87
C ASN A 130 -27.96 30.09 7.85
N VAL A 131 -27.91 29.75 9.15
CA VAL A 131 -28.56 30.55 10.19
C VAL A 131 -27.95 31.96 10.26
N LEU A 132 -26.63 32.03 10.23
CA LEU A 132 -25.92 33.31 10.29
C LEU A 132 -26.09 34.18 9.05
N THR A 133 -26.48 33.63 7.89
CA THR A 133 -26.79 34.43 6.69
C THR A 133 -28.10 35.21 6.79
N ASN A 134 -28.93 34.97 7.82
CA ASN A 134 -30.17 35.70 8.04
C ASN A 134 -29.87 37.17 8.42
N GLU A 135 -30.02 38.07 7.47
CA GLU A 135 -29.75 39.51 7.65
C GLU A 135 -30.69 40.19 8.64
N SER A 136 -31.87 39.62 8.93
CA SER A 136 -32.79 40.19 9.91
C SER A 136 -32.30 40.02 11.35
N GLU A 137 -31.43 39.07 11.62
CA GLU A 137 -30.90 38.76 12.95
C GLU A 137 -29.41 39.11 13.09
N TYR A 138 -28.68 39.13 11.98
CA TYR A 138 -27.23 39.28 11.96
C TYR A 138 -26.77 40.24 10.86
N SER A 139 -27.34 41.47 10.80
CA SER A 139 -26.91 42.45 9.79
C SER A 139 -25.56 43.05 10.15
N VAL A 140 -24.65 43.08 9.18
CA VAL A 140 -23.32 43.68 9.33
C VAL A 140 -23.42 45.18 9.07
N THR A 141 -23.07 46.00 10.04
CA THR A 141 -23.02 47.47 9.91
C THR A 141 -21.67 47.93 9.37
N ASN A 142 -20.60 47.40 9.96
CA ASN A 142 -19.21 47.71 9.61
C ASN A 142 -18.38 46.43 9.61
N SER A 143 -17.39 46.34 8.75
CA SER A 143 -16.46 45.21 8.74
C SER A 143 -15.06 45.65 8.32
N GLN A 144 -14.06 45.03 8.90
CA GLN A 144 -12.66 45.18 8.52
C GLN A 144 -12.04 43.77 8.37
N GLY A 145 -11.68 43.42 7.15
CA GLY A 145 -11.00 42.17 6.85
C GLY A 145 -9.62 42.03 7.49
N PHE A 146 -9.09 40.83 7.53
CA PHE A 146 -7.78 40.57 8.10
C PHE A 146 -6.69 41.37 7.38
N ASN A 147 -5.85 42.03 8.16
CA ASN A 147 -4.65 42.73 7.69
C ASN A 147 -3.42 42.20 8.43
N SER A 148 -2.36 41.88 7.69
CA SER A 148 -1.11 41.36 8.24
C SER A 148 -0.39 42.33 9.17
N SER A 149 -0.60 43.66 9.01
CA SER A 149 -0.03 44.68 9.89
C SER A 149 -0.74 44.71 11.24
N ASN A 150 -2.08 44.62 11.24
CA ASN A 150 -2.91 44.66 12.45
C ASN A 150 -3.03 43.28 13.08
N LYS A 151 -2.93 42.19 12.31
CA LYS A 151 -3.06 40.80 12.71
C LYS A 151 -4.42 40.39 13.28
N PHE A 152 -5.48 41.14 12.98
CA PHE A 152 -6.86 40.80 13.33
C PHE A 152 -7.83 41.23 12.25
N SER A 153 -9.06 40.73 12.31
CA SER A 153 -10.24 41.18 11.57
C SER A 153 -11.37 41.42 12.55
N GLN A 154 -12.34 42.29 12.19
CA GLN A 154 -13.46 42.67 13.02
C GLN A 154 -14.73 42.91 12.21
N VAL A 155 -15.88 42.70 12.87
CA VAL A 155 -17.21 42.89 12.28
C VAL A 155 -18.19 43.39 13.32
N GLU A 156 -18.97 44.43 13.01
CA GLU A 156 -20.01 44.95 13.85
C GLU A 156 -21.37 44.43 13.42
N ILE A 157 -22.12 43.82 14.36
CA ILE A 157 -23.45 43.25 14.13
C ILE A 157 -24.49 44.15 14.80
N LYS A 158 -25.37 44.75 14.01
CA LYS A 158 -26.33 45.77 14.43
C LYS A 158 -27.30 45.25 15.50
N GLU A 159 -27.92 44.09 15.27
CA GLU A 159 -28.96 43.53 16.13
C GLU A 159 -28.41 43.13 17.51
N LEU A 160 -27.15 42.79 17.59
CA LEU A 160 -26.49 42.43 18.82
C LEU A 160 -25.83 43.61 19.53
N GLY A 161 -25.64 44.74 18.83
CA GLY A 161 -24.93 45.91 19.35
C GLY A 161 -23.49 45.56 19.77
N LYS A 162 -22.84 44.61 19.06
CA LYS A 162 -21.52 44.07 19.39
C LYS A 162 -20.59 44.09 18.19
N THR A 163 -19.31 44.32 18.49
CA THR A 163 -18.22 44.13 17.53
C THR A 163 -17.51 42.84 17.86
N PHE A 164 -17.42 41.92 16.89
CA PHE A 164 -16.72 40.63 17.01
C PHE A 164 -15.34 40.68 16.37
N TYR A 165 -14.39 40.01 16.98
CA TYR A 165 -12.98 40.00 16.59
C TYR A 165 -12.46 38.59 16.37
N LYS A 166 -11.52 38.44 15.41
CA LYS A 166 -10.74 37.25 15.17
C LYS A 166 -9.31 37.64 14.84
N GLY A 167 -8.31 37.07 15.50
CA GLY A 167 -6.92 37.41 15.19
C GLY A 167 -5.87 36.70 16.02
N ALA A 168 -4.65 37.21 15.95
CA ALA A 168 -3.52 36.68 16.68
C ALA A 168 -3.64 36.87 18.18
N PRO A 169 -3.42 35.83 19.01
CA PRO A 169 -3.61 35.89 20.46
C PRO A 169 -2.91 37.07 21.15
N GLU A 170 -1.68 37.38 20.73
CA GLU A 170 -0.88 38.46 21.33
C GLU A 170 -1.54 39.84 21.25
N LYS A 171 -2.42 40.05 20.26
CA LYS A 171 -3.15 41.34 20.12
C LYS A 171 -4.27 41.47 21.14
N PHE A 172 -4.91 40.37 21.48
CA PHE A 172 -6.01 40.37 22.46
C PHE A 172 -5.48 40.36 23.88
N LEU A 173 -4.47 39.54 24.16
CA LEU A 173 -3.89 39.41 25.49
C LEU A 173 -3.20 40.68 25.96
N SER A 174 -2.88 41.63 25.09
CA SER A 174 -2.33 42.92 25.46
C SER A 174 -3.40 43.95 25.88
N ILE A 175 -4.70 43.71 25.63
CA ILE A 175 -5.80 44.67 25.83
C ILE A 175 -6.89 44.09 26.74
N ALA A 176 -7.27 42.81 26.51
CA ALA A 176 -8.39 42.18 27.20
C ALA A 176 -8.13 42.06 28.71
N THR A 177 -9.13 42.43 29.50
CA THR A 177 -9.13 42.24 30.95
C THR A 177 -10.18 41.22 31.39
N LYS A 178 -11.12 40.89 30.51
CA LYS A 178 -12.23 39.96 30.75
C LYS A 178 -12.25 38.82 29.76
N ALA A 179 -12.81 37.70 30.18
CA ALA A 179 -13.02 36.52 29.38
C ALA A 179 -14.36 35.85 29.72
N LEU A 180 -14.80 34.90 28.91
CA LEU A 180 -15.92 34.02 29.23
C LEU A 180 -15.46 32.78 29.99
N ASP A 181 -16.28 32.38 30.97
CA ASP A 181 -16.23 31.04 31.55
C ASP A 181 -17.01 30.03 30.70
N GLU A 182 -17.02 28.76 31.10
CA GLU A 182 -17.72 27.66 30.37
C GLU A 182 -19.24 27.89 30.28
N ASP A 183 -19.84 28.61 31.22
CA ASP A 183 -21.26 28.95 31.23
C ASP A 183 -21.58 30.22 30.40
N GLY A 184 -20.54 30.87 29.87
CA GLY A 184 -20.63 32.11 29.10
C GLY A 184 -20.88 33.35 29.94
N ASN A 185 -20.39 33.38 31.20
CA ASN A 185 -20.37 34.57 32.03
C ASN A 185 -19.01 35.26 31.91
N GLU A 186 -19.02 36.60 32.04
CA GLU A 186 -17.77 37.37 32.03
C GLU A 186 -17.03 37.24 33.37
N VAL A 187 -15.75 36.83 33.28
CA VAL A 187 -14.82 36.68 34.42
C VAL A 187 -13.51 37.43 34.15
N GLU A 188 -12.73 37.69 35.22
CA GLU A 188 -11.39 38.27 35.06
C GLU A 188 -10.44 37.28 34.37
N LEU A 189 -9.53 37.79 33.52
CA LEU A 189 -8.61 37.02 32.73
C LEU A 189 -7.38 36.61 33.53
N ASN A 190 -7.01 35.30 33.47
CA ASN A 190 -5.74 34.76 33.96
C ASN A 190 -4.76 34.54 32.81
N PHE A 191 -3.70 35.35 32.73
CA PHE A 191 -2.77 35.39 31.63
C PHE A 191 -1.75 34.24 31.65
N ASP A 192 -1.38 33.70 32.79
CA ASP A 192 -0.26 32.76 32.90
C ASP A 192 -0.59 31.43 32.26
N GLU A 193 -1.75 30.86 32.56
CA GLU A 193 -2.21 29.58 32.01
C GLU A 193 -2.44 29.64 30.49
N ILE A 194 -2.98 30.75 30.00
CA ILE A 194 -3.22 30.95 28.55
C ILE A 194 -1.90 31.00 27.79
N ASN A 195 -0.92 31.76 28.27
CA ASN A 195 0.37 31.90 27.58
C ASN A 195 1.13 30.58 27.53
N GLU A 196 1.09 29.79 28.61
CA GLU A 196 1.68 28.44 28.63
C GLU A 196 1.01 27.53 27.61
N LYS A 197 -0.33 27.54 27.54
CA LYS A 197 -1.09 26.75 26.59
C LYS A 197 -0.80 27.15 25.15
N ILE A 198 -0.81 28.44 24.82
CA ILE A 198 -0.50 28.96 23.49
C ILE A 198 0.91 28.56 23.06
N ASN A 199 1.90 28.69 23.95
CA ASN A 199 3.28 28.31 23.67
C ASN A 199 3.41 26.81 23.42
N THR A 200 2.71 25.98 24.20
CA THR A 200 2.65 24.54 24.02
C THR A 200 2.05 24.17 22.66
N LEU A 201 0.95 24.80 22.27
CA LEU A 201 0.32 24.55 20.97
C LEU A 201 1.18 25.07 19.80
N ALA A 202 1.82 26.23 19.98
CA ALA A 202 2.75 26.76 18.98
C ALA A 202 3.98 25.87 18.79
N SER A 203 4.51 25.24 19.87
CA SER A 203 5.61 24.27 19.77
C SER A 203 5.20 23.00 19.01
N ARG A 204 3.90 22.65 19.02
CA ARG A 204 3.30 21.59 18.21
C ARG A 204 2.90 22.06 16.80
N ALA A 205 3.40 23.23 16.37
CA ALA A 205 3.14 23.82 15.07
C ALA A 205 1.66 24.08 14.75
N MET A 206 0.86 24.28 15.77
CA MET A 206 -0.52 24.68 15.61
C MET A 206 -0.61 26.19 15.48
N ARG A 207 -1.46 26.66 14.60
CA ARG A 207 -1.81 28.08 14.49
C ARG A 207 -2.93 28.37 15.46
N VAL A 208 -2.68 29.19 16.49
CA VAL A 208 -3.68 29.59 17.43
C VAL A 208 -4.29 30.93 17.00
N LEU A 209 -5.63 31.02 17.04
CA LEU A 209 -6.41 32.23 16.83
C LEU A 209 -7.24 32.53 18.08
N ALA A 210 -7.28 33.80 18.48
CA ALA A 210 -8.14 34.29 19.51
C ALA A 210 -9.45 34.86 18.93
N PHE A 211 -10.53 34.68 19.69
CA PHE A 211 -11.87 35.20 19.40
C PHE A 211 -12.36 36.01 20.58
N GLY A 212 -13.00 37.14 20.28
CA GLY A 212 -13.55 38.02 21.30
C GLY A 212 -14.66 38.88 20.75
N TYR A 213 -15.35 39.59 21.66
CA TYR A 213 -16.32 40.61 21.31
C TYR A 213 -16.19 41.85 22.23
N SER A 214 -16.69 42.99 21.77
CA SER A 214 -16.86 44.22 22.54
C SER A 214 -18.32 44.65 22.46
N ASN A 215 -18.82 45.32 23.51
CA ASN A 215 -20.15 45.91 23.52
C ASN A 215 -20.15 47.34 22.93
N SER A 216 -19.01 47.79 22.43
CA SER A 216 -18.83 49.11 21.79
C SER A 216 -18.81 48.99 20.27
N SER A 217 -19.15 50.06 19.55
CA SER A 217 -19.06 50.15 18.10
C SER A 217 -17.62 49.96 17.63
N MET A 218 -17.47 49.46 16.42
CA MET A 218 -16.18 49.16 15.79
C MET A 218 -15.30 50.41 15.70
N THR A 219 -14.05 50.27 16.17
CA THR A 219 -12.99 51.26 15.99
C THR A 219 -12.09 50.79 14.84
N GLU A 220 -11.91 51.64 13.83
CA GLU A 220 -11.08 51.29 12.68
C GLU A 220 -9.63 51.04 13.08
N ASN A 221 -9.06 49.90 12.62
CA ASN A 221 -7.68 49.47 12.88
C ASN A 221 -7.28 49.28 14.36
N ALA A 222 -8.25 49.23 15.30
CA ALA A 222 -8.00 48.98 16.70
C ALA A 222 -9.00 48.01 17.31
N ILE A 223 -8.57 47.25 18.32
CA ILE A 223 -9.44 46.44 19.18
C ILE A 223 -9.89 47.35 20.32
N ASN A 224 -11.18 47.33 20.62
CA ASN A 224 -11.74 48.16 21.72
C ASN A 224 -11.22 47.67 23.09
N ASP A 225 -11.02 48.60 24.03
CA ASP A 225 -10.49 48.32 25.38
C ASP A 225 -11.43 47.47 26.25
N ASP A 226 -12.73 47.38 25.88
CA ASP A 226 -13.75 46.58 26.57
C ASP A 226 -13.89 45.15 25.96
N VAL A 227 -12.89 44.69 25.22
CA VAL A 227 -12.93 43.38 24.60
C VAL A 227 -12.98 42.25 25.63
N VAL A 228 -13.92 41.33 25.44
CA VAL A 228 -14.12 40.10 26.22
C VAL A 228 -13.68 38.93 25.36
N LEU A 229 -12.76 38.11 25.85
CA LEU A 229 -12.30 36.89 25.15
C LEU A 229 -13.35 35.78 25.23
N ILE A 230 -13.70 35.22 24.07
CA ILE A 230 -14.59 34.04 23.94
C ILE A 230 -13.79 32.76 24.13
N GLY A 231 -12.63 32.67 23.51
CA GLY A 231 -11.77 31.50 23.55
C GLY A 231 -10.76 31.50 22.41
N PHE A 232 -10.07 30.36 22.27
CA PHE A 232 -9.00 30.17 21.31
C PHE A 232 -9.23 28.89 20.49
N VAL A 233 -8.89 28.98 19.23
CA VAL A 233 -8.96 27.84 18.31
C VAL A 233 -7.56 27.52 17.80
N ALA A 234 -7.14 26.24 17.91
CA ALA A 234 -5.92 25.74 17.33
C ALA A 234 -6.20 25.05 16.01
N ILE A 235 -5.43 25.40 14.99
CA ILE A 235 -5.62 24.96 13.60
C ILE A 235 -4.30 24.34 13.11
N ARG A 236 -4.36 23.17 12.51
CA ARG A 236 -3.23 22.56 11.82
C ARG A 236 -3.70 21.63 10.68
N ASP A 237 -2.76 21.22 9.85
CA ASP A 237 -2.94 20.10 8.92
C ASP A 237 -2.69 18.80 9.71
N ASP A 238 -3.76 18.11 10.07
CA ASP A 238 -3.69 16.97 10.99
C ASP A 238 -3.32 15.66 10.30
N VAL A 239 -2.75 14.73 11.07
CA VAL A 239 -2.39 13.40 10.59
C VAL A 239 -3.65 12.61 10.26
N ARG A 240 -3.66 11.94 9.12
CA ARG A 240 -4.75 11.01 8.76
C ARG A 240 -4.73 9.82 9.73
N PRO A 241 -5.85 9.45 10.39
CA PRO A 241 -5.90 8.29 11.27
C PRO A 241 -5.44 6.99 10.58
N GLU A 242 -5.80 6.81 9.31
CA GLU A 242 -5.43 5.65 8.50
C GLU A 242 -3.93 5.64 8.19
N ALA A 243 -3.31 6.81 8.00
CA ALA A 243 -1.87 6.91 7.74
C ALA A 243 -1.05 6.45 8.95
N LYS A 244 -1.46 6.80 10.17
CA LYS A 244 -0.79 6.36 11.40
C LYS A 244 -0.73 4.84 11.52
N MET A 245 -1.86 4.15 11.25
CA MET A 245 -1.91 2.68 11.27
C MET A 245 -1.04 2.09 10.15
N ALA A 246 -1.18 2.61 8.94
CA ALA A 246 -0.44 2.11 7.80
C ALA A 246 1.08 2.32 7.92
N ILE A 247 1.53 3.46 8.48
CA ILE A 247 2.94 3.72 8.79
C ILE A 247 3.47 2.67 9.77
N LYS A 248 2.71 2.39 10.84
CA LYS A 248 3.08 1.36 11.81
C LYS A 248 3.24 -0.01 11.13
N GLU A 249 2.25 -0.43 10.33
CA GLU A 249 2.30 -1.71 9.61
C GLU A 249 3.49 -1.80 8.64
N VAL A 250 3.83 -0.71 7.95
CA VAL A 250 4.98 -0.63 7.05
C VAL A 250 6.30 -0.70 7.84
N MET A 251 6.38 -0.04 9.00
CA MET A 251 7.58 -0.11 9.86
C MET A 251 7.73 -1.49 10.51
N ASP A 252 6.63 -2.10 10.96
CA ASP A 252 6.61 -3.48 11.49
C ASP A 252 7.02 -4.50 10.42
N ALA A 253 6.74 -4.19 9.14
CA ALA A 253 7.21 -4.95 7.98
C ALA A 253 8.72 -4.78 7.68
N GLY A 254 9.46 -4.06 8.54
CA GLY A 254 10.89 -3.82 8.43
C GLY A 254 11.28 -2.73 7.44
N ILE A 255 10.35 -1.94 6.94
CA ILE A 255 10.61 -0.84 6.01
C ILE A 255 10.77 0.44 6.82
N GLN A 256 11.91 1.10 6.67
CA GLN A 256 12.11 2.40 7.30
C GLN A 256 11.28 3.47 6.58
N VAL A 257 10.47 4.22 7.33
CA VAL A 257 9.74 5.38 6.82
C VAL A 257 10.42 6.65 7.31
N VAL A 258 10.72 7.55 6.36
CA VAL A 258 11.35 8.86 6.62
C VAL A 258 10.47 9.95 6.05
N MET A 259 10.00 10.85 6.90
CA MET A 259 9.26 12.02 6.44
C MET A 259 10.23 13.08 5.90
N ILE A 260 9.95 13.59 4.69
CA ILE A 260 10.76 14.63 4.07
C ILE A 260 9.87 15.77 3.61
N THR A 261 10.05 16.96 4.20
CA THR A 261 9.12 18.07 4.03
C THR A 261 9.82 19.43 3.96
N GLY A 262 9.21 20.39 3.27
CA GLY A 262 9.62 21.79 3.26
C GLY A 262 9.29 22.56 4.55
N ASP A 263 8.54 21.99 5.48
CA ASP A 263 8.13 22.62 6.73
C ASP A 263 9.29 22.86 7.69
N ARG A 264 9.03 23.68 8.73
CA ARG A 264 9.97 23.90 9.83
C ARG A 264 10.17 22.63 10.64
N LEU A 265 11.33 22.51 11.29
CA LEU A 265 11.72 21.34 12.06
C LEU A 265 10.69 21.02 13.16
N GLU A 266 10.26 22.02 13.91
CA GLU A 266 9.32 21.86 15.02
C GLU A 266 7.98 21.26 14.52
N THR A 267 7.47 21.78 13.41
CA THR A 267 6.26 21.27 12.75
C THR A 267 6.44 19.83 12.29
N ALA A 268 7.55 19.55 11.65
CA ALA A 268 7.83 18.24 11.10
C ALA A 268 8.00 17.19 12.21
N VAL A 269 8.69 17.53 13.30
CA VAL A 269 8.86 16.65 14.47
C VAL A 269 7.52 16.35 15.12
N SER A 270 6.70 17.37 15.40
CA SER A 270 5.39 17.16 16.00
C SER A 270 4.48 16.25 15.18
N ILE A 271 4.43 16.44 13.86
CA ILE A 271 3.66 15.57 12.95
C ILE A 271 4.24 14.15 12.92
N ALA A 272 5.57 14.00 12.94
CA ALA A 272 6.23 12.71 12.94
C ALA A 272 5.99 11.93 14.25
N GLU A 273 5.94 12.61 15.39
CA GLU A 273 5.55 12.01 16.68
C GLU A 273 4.09 11.54 16.64
N ASP A 274 3.17 12.40 16.20
CA ASP A 274 1.76 12.06 16.08
C ASP A 274 1.49 10.93 15.08
N ALA A 275 2.25 10.86 13.99
CA ALA A 275 2.20 9.78 12.99
C ALA A 275 2.88 8.48 13.47
N GLY A 276 3.64 8.52 14.57
CA GLY A 276 4.38 7.37 15.11
C GLY A 276 5.68 7.06 14.38
N LEU A 277 6.25 8.01 13.65
CA LEU A 277 7.56 7.88 13.00
C LEU A 277 8.71 8.03 13.99
N ILE A 278 8.61 8.97 14.92
CA ILE A 278 9.56 9.16 16.03
C ILE A 278 9.03 8.39 17.23
N GLN A 279 9.77 7.38 17.68
CA GLN A 279 9.39 6.50 18.78
C GLN A 279 10.48 6.39 19.86
N ASN A 280 11.73 6.65 19.50
CA ASN A 280 12.89 6.43 20.36
C ASN A 280 13.75 7.70 20.46
N GLN A 281 14.50 7.82 21.54
CA GLN A 281 15.48 8.93 21.70
C GLN A 281 16.62 8.92 20.68
N SER A 282 16.87 7.78 20.04
CA SER A 282 17.87 7.64 18.96
C SER A 282 17.37 8.17 17.61
N ASP A 283 16.05 8.34 17.45
CA ASP A 283 15.46 8.80 16.20
C ASP A 283 15.84 10.27 15.96
N LYS A 284 16.32 10.55 14.74
CA LYS A 284 16.88 11.85 14.37
C LYS A 284 15.96 12.61 13.42
N ALA A 285 15.83 13.89 13.70
CA ALA A 285 15.24 14.86 12.80
C ALA A 285 16.34 15.86 12.39
N LEU A 286 16.52 16.06 11.10
CA LEU A 286 17.55 16.94 10.53
C LEU A 286 16.90 18.03 9.69
N THR A 287 17.50 19.21 9.69
CA THR A 287 17.18 20.26 8.72
C THR A 287 18.01 20.07 7.44
N SER A 288 17.57 20.67 6.32
CA SER A 288 18.35 20.72 5.08
C SER A 288 19.75 21.27 5.30
N THR A 289 19.90 22.29 6.16
CA THR A 289 21.23 22.88 6.47
C THR A 289 22.14 21.89 7.17
N GLU A 290 21.63 21.19 8.19
CA GLU A 290 22.39 20.14 8.89
C GLU A 290 22.74 18.98 7.95
N LEU A 291 21.76 18.52 7.16
CA LEU A 291 21.98 17.46 6.17
C LEU A 291 23.09 17.82 5.16
N ASN A 292 23.12 19.08 4.71
CA ASN A 292 24.12 19.56 3.75
C ASN A 292 25.49 19.84 4.37
N SER A 293 25.58 19.94 5.68
CA SER A 293 26.86 20.01 6.41
C SER A 293 27.54 18.64 6.57
N LEU A 294 26.79 17.55 6.39
CA LEU A 294 27.28 16.19 6.51
C LEU A 294 27.78 15.63 5.16
N SER A 295 28.86 14.87 5.22
CA SER A 295 29.32 14.05 4.08
C SER A 295 28.37 12.88 3.82
N ASP A 296 28.42 12.31 2.62
CA ASP A 296 27.60 11.15 2.27
C ASP A 296 27.89 9.93 3.15
N ASP A 297 29.15 9.75 3.58
CA ASP A 297 29.54 8.64 4.46
C ASP A 297 29.02 8.81 5.89
N GLU A 298 28.98 10.04 6.40
CA GLU A 298 28.33 10.34 7.69
C GLU A 298 26.84 10.06 7.63
N ILE A 299 26.17 10.47 6.54
CA ILE A 299 24.75 10.16 6.33
C ILE A 299 24.52 8.64 6.27
N LYS A 300 25.35 7.89 5.52
CA LYS A 300 25.26 6.42 5.45
C LYS A 300 25.37 5.77 6.83
N SER A 301 26.22 6.30 7.71
CA SER A 301 26.41 5.76 9.05
C SER A 301 25.18 5.93 9.96
N MET A 302 24.40 7.01 9.76
CA MET A 302 23.25 7.36 10.61
C MET A 302 21.89 7.16 9.93
N ILE A 303 21.86 6.66 8.69
CA ILE A 303 20.62 6.57 7.91
C ILE A 303 19.50 5.83 8.67
N LYS A 304 19.84 4.80 9.44
CA LYS A 304 18.89 3.98 10.20
C LYS A 304 18.16 4.76 11.29
N ASP A 305 18.74 5.84 11.77
CA ASP A 305 18.19 6.67 12.86
C ASP A 305 17.42 7.87 12.32
N ILE A 306 17.57 8.23 11.04
CA ILE A 306 16.89 9.38 10.44
C ILE A 306 15.40 9.05 10.26
N ARG A 307 14.52 9.89 10.82
CA ARG A 307 13.06 9.80 10.69
C ARG A 307 12.46 11.00 9.99
N VAL A 308 13.10 12.16 10.10
CA VAL A 308 12.57 13.43 9.57
C VAL A 308 13.68 14.22 8.89
N ILE A 309 13.38 14.77 7.72
CA ILE A 309 14.19 15.79 7.05
C ILE A 309 13.28 17.00 6.81
N ALA A 310 13.55 18.10 7.55
CA ALA A 310 12.79 19.31 7.53
C ALA A 310 13.44 20.38 6.65
N ARG A 311 12.65 21.34 6.14
CA ARG A 311 13.08 22.41 5.22
C ARG A 311 13.81 21.83 3.98
N ALA A 312 13.45 20.62 3.59
CA ALA A 312 14.09 19.89 2.52
C ALA A 312 13.94 20.60 1.16
N LEU A 313 15.04 20.69 0.45
CA LEU A 313 15.07 21.14 -0.95
C LEU A 313 14.87 19.94 -1.90
N PRO A 314 14.45 20.15 -3.15
CA PRO A 314 14.35 19.08 -4.15
C PRO A 314 15.67 18.33 -4.38
N THR A 315 16.80 19.02 -4.22
CA THR A 315 18.15 18.44 -4.28
C THR A 315 18.40 17.46 -3.15
N ASP A 316 17.91 17.75 -1.94
CA ASP A 316 18.08 16.88 -0.76
C ASP A 316 17.32 15.57 -0.97
N LYS A 317 16.07 15.64 -1.50
CA LYS A 317 15.27 14.47 -1.86
C LYS A 317 16.04 13.54 -2.80
N SER A 318 16.59 14.09 -3.88
CA SER A 318 17.37 13.33 -4.86
C SER A 318 18.70 12.80 -4.30
N ARG A 319 19.36 13.54 -3.39
CA ARG A 319 20.60 13.15 -2.71
C ARG A 319 20.36 11.94 -1.80
N MET A 320 19.30 11.98 -0.98
CA MET A 320 18.97 10.89 -0.07
C MET A 320 18.63 9.60 -0.82
N VAL A 321 17.86 9.68 -1.89
CA VAL A 321 17.59 8.53 -2.76
C VAL A 321 18.89 7.92 -3.28
N ARG A 322 19.81 8.75 -3.79
CA ARG A 322 21.12 8.28 -4.30
C ARG A 322 21.94 7.58 -3.22
N ILE A 323 22.09 8.20 -2.06
CA ILE A 323 22.87 7.64 -0.95
C ILE A 323 22.34 6.25 -0.54
N CYS A 324 21.03 6.11 -0.40
CA CYS A 324 20.41 4.84 -0.03
C CYS A 324 20.60 3.77 -1.13
N GLN A 325 20.52 4.15 -2.41
CA GLN A 325 20.79 3.23 -3.53
C GLN A 325 22.25 2.77 -3.55
N GLU A 326 23.21 3.63 -3.23
CA GLU A 326 24.63 3.28 -3.09
C GLU A 326 24.88 2.27 -1.95
N MET A 327 23.99 2.23 -0.96
CA MET A 327 23.99 1.22 0.12
C MET A 327 23.27 -0.08 -0.26
N ASN A 328 22.90 -0.27 -1.53
CA ASN A 328 22.10 -1.39 -2.03
C ASN A 328 20.69 -1.49 -1.40
N LEU A 329 20.14 -0.38 -0.90
CA LEU A 329 18.76 -0.33 -0.43
C LEU A 329 17.81 -0.11 -1.61
N VAL A 330 16.63 -0.71 -1.54
CA VAL A 330 15.51 -0.44 -2.45
C VAL A 330 14.74 0.75 -1.89
N VAL A 331 14.66 1.82 -2.67
CA VAL A 331 14.18 3.13 -2.21
C VAL A 331 12.83 3.47 -2.83
N GLY A 332 11.85 3.77 -1.97
CA GLY A 332 10.60 4.41 -2.34
C GLY A 332 10.63 5.92 -2.10
N MET A 333 9.90 6.67 -2.92
CA MET A 333 9.74 8.11 -2.77
C MET A 333 8.31 8.52 -3.10
N THR A 334 7.66 9.30 -2.24
CA THR A 334 6.37 9.94 -2.57
C THR A 334 6.57 11.40 -2.99
N GLY A 335 5.65 11.93 -3.77
CA GLY A 335 5.65 13.36 -4.13
C GLY A 335 4.45 13.72 -5.01
N ASP A 336 4.09 15.00 -5.01
CA ASP A 336 2.95 15.55 -5.73
C ASP A 336 3.32 16.69 -6.69
N GLY A 337 4.49 17.33 -6.49
CA GLY A 337 4.92 18.50 -7.21
C GLY A 337 5.91 18.25 -8.35
N VAL A 338 6.04 19.25 -9.22
CA VAL A 338 7.09 19.27 -10.26
C VAL A 338 8.48 19.15 -9.63
N ASN A 339 8.67 19.73 -8.46
CA ASN A 339 9.92 19.71 -7.70
C ASN A 339 10.33 18.30 -7.22
N ASP A 340 9.35 17.39 -7.09
CA ASP A 340 9.57 16.00 -6.65
C ASP A 340 9.91 15.08 -7.81
N SER A 341 9.58 15.48 -9.05
CA SER A 341 9.73 14.64 -10.24
C SER A 341 11.15 14.05 -10.41
N PRO A 342 12.26 14.78 -10.17
CA PRO A 342 13.60 14.20 -10.25
C PRO A 342 13.84 13.09 -9.22
N ALA A 343 13.36 13.24 -7.98
CA ALA A 343 13.48 12.25 -6.92
C ALA A 343 12.58 11.04 -7.17
N LEU A 344 11.32 11.27 -7.61
CA LEU A 344 10.37 10.21 -8.00
C LEU A 344 10.93 9.34 -9.13
N LYS A 345 11.52 9.97 -10.16
CA LYS A 345 12.12 9.26 -11.29
C LYS A 345 13.36 8.48 -10.91
N ARG A 346 14.15 9.00 -9.95
CA ARG A 346 15.38 8.38 -9.48
C ARG A 346 15.13 7.20 -8.57
N ALA A 347 14.10 7.27 -7.73
CA ALA A 347 13.74 6.20 -6.80
C ALA A 347 13.46 4.88 -7.53
N ASP A 348 13.69 3.76 -6.85
CA ASP A 348 13.35 2.45 -7.38
C ASP A 348 11.83 2.34 -7.61
N VAL A 349 11.04 2.95 -6.69
CA VAL A 349 9.60 3.17 -6.86
C VAL A 349 9.25 4.60 -6.51
N GLY A 350 8.83 5.39 -7.49
CA GLY A 350 8.18 6.67 -7.28
C GLY A 350 6.67 6.49 -7.12
N PHE A 351 6.11 6.94 -6.00
CA PHE A 351 4.67 7.02 -5.73
C PHE A 351 4.22 8.46 -5.95
N ALA A 352 3.60 8.73 -7.07
CA ALA A 352 3.02 10.05 -7.33
C ALA A 352 1.61 10.14 -6.73
N MET A 353 1.24 11.29 -6.18
CA MET A 353 -0.10 11.50 -5.64
C MET A 353 -1.11 11.75 -6.76
N GLY A 354 -2.36 11.31 -6.58
CA GLY A 354 -3.44 11.46 -7.54
C GLY A 354 -3.82 12.92 -7.76
N SER A 355 -3.78 13.75 -6.71
CA SER A 355 -3.97 15.21 -6.78
C SER A 355 -2.75 15.95 -7.33
N GLY A 356 -1.60 15.27 -7.45
CA GLY A 356 -0.34 15.86 -7.89
C GLY A 356 -0.33 16.29 -9.35
N THR A 357 0.74 17.01 -9.72
CA THR A 357 0.96 17.49 -11.08
C THR A 357 1.18 16.36 -12.08
N GLU A 358 0.84 16.56 -13.34
CA GLU A 358 1.08 15.57 -14.40
C GLU A 358 2.56 15.20 -14.51
N ALA A 359 3.47 16.16 -14.28
CA ALA A 359 4.91 15.90 -14.27
C ALA A 359 5.32 14.91 -13.16
N ALA A 360 4.74 15.03 -11.95
CA ALA A 360 4.95 14.09 -10.88
C ALA A 360 4.38 12.70 -11.20
N LYS A 361 3.16 12.65 -11.76
CA LYS A 361 2.52 11.39 -12.20
C LYS A 361 3.32 10.69 -13.30
N GLU A 362 3.90 11.46 -14.23
CA GLU A 362 4.78 10.89 -15.27
C GLU A 362 6.10 10.36 -14.73
N ALA A 363 6.66 11.01 -13.72
CA ALA A 363 7.89 10.58 -13.08
C ALA A 363 7.69 9.32 -12.23
N GLY A 364 6.51 9.15 -11.61
CA GLY A 364 6.17 8.02 -10.77
C GLY A 364 5.93 6.72 -11.55
N LYS A 365 6.29 5.59 -10.96
CA LYS A 365 5.93 4.26 -11.46
C LYS A 365 4.51 3.83 -11.01
N ILE A 366 4.07 4.36 -9.89
CA ILE A 366 2.76 4.12 -9.27
C ILE A 366 2.11 5.47 -8.97
N VAL A 367 0.79 5.57 -9.18
CA VAL A 367 -0.02 6.74 -8.78
C VAL A 367 -0.99 6.31 -7.70
N VAL A 368 -0.97 7.02 -6.57
CA VAL A 368 -1.86 6.82 -5.41
C VAL A 368 -3.04 7.75 -5.58
N LEU A 369 -4.20 7.21 -6.00
CA LEU A 369 -5.34 8.01 -6.48
C LEU A 369 -6.06 8.80 -5.38
N ASP A 370 -6.01 8.31 -4.14
CA ASP A 370 -6.65 8.91 -2.96
C ASP A 370 -5.67 9.70 -2.08
N ASP A 371 -4.44 9.86 -2.52
CA ASP A 371 -3.35 10.52 -1.80
C ASP A 371 -3.07 9.94 -0.39
N ASN A 372 -3.51 8.72 -0.11
CA ASN A 372 -3.47 8.14 1.22
C ASN A 372 -2.28 7.20 1.40
N PHE A 373 -1.55 7.34 2.51
CA PHE A 373 -0.44 6.45 2.86
C PHE A 373 -0.88 4.98 3.00
N ARG A 374 -2.16 4.73 3.35
CA ARG A 374 -2.74 3.38 3.39
C ARG A 374 -2.65 2.69 2.03
N SER A 375 -2.94 3.39 0.95
CA SER A 375 -2.85 2.84 -0.40
C SER A 375 -1.41 2.51 -0.80
N ILE A 376 -0.41 3.24 -0.25
CA ILE A 376 1.01 2.87 -0.38
C ILE A 376 1.30 1.55 0.34
N LYS A 377 0.79 1.36 1.57
CA LYS A 377 0.91 0.10 2.32
C LYS A 377 0.28 -1.06 1.53
N ASP A 378 -0.89 -0.85 0.94
CA ASP A 378 -1.54 -1.85 0.10
C ASP A 378 -0.69 -2.17 -1.14
N ALA A 379 -0.08 -1.18 -1.79
CA ALA A 379 0.85 -1.40 -2.90
C ALA A 379 2.05 -2.28 -2.49
N ILE A 380 2.60 -2.08 -1.30
CA ILE A 380 3.69 -2.90 -0.75
C ILE A 380 3.22 -4.34 -0.51
N LEU A 381 2.06 -4.52 0.12
CA LEU A 381 1.45 -5.84 0.37
C LEU A 381 1.20 -6.60 -0.94
N TYR A 382 0.62 -5.95 -1.95
CA TYR A 382 0.41 -6.55 -3.26
C TYR A 382 1.73 -6.86 -3.97
N GLY A 383 2.73 -5.99 -3.88
CA GLY A 383 4.07 -6.25 -4.42
C GLY A 383 4.70 -7.51 -3.81
N ARG A 384 4.63 -7.68 -2.49
CA ARG A 384 5.07 -8.89 -1.78
C ARG A 384 4.27 -10.13 -2.20
N THR A 385 2.97 -9.99 -2.35
CA THR A 385 2.07 -11.07 -2.81
C THR A 385 2.45 -11.57 -4.20
N ILE A 386 2.66 -10.65 -5.14
CA ILE A 386 3.08 -10.96 -6.51
C ILE A 386 4.39 -11.71 -6.51
N TYR A 387 5.37 -11.24 -5.73
CA TYR A 387 6.64 -11.93 -5.61
C TYR A 387 6.48 -13.37 -5.10
N HIS A 388 5.69 -13.58 -4.04
CA HIS A 388 5.40 -14.93 -3.54
C HIS A 388 4.71 -15.81 -4.57
N ASN A 389 3.80 -15.24 -5.37
CA ASN A 389 3.11 -15.98 -6.42
C ASN A 389 4.06 -16.37 -7.56
N ILE A 390 4.99 -15.48 -7.93
CA ILE A 390 6.09 -15.80 -8.85
C ILE A 390 6.94 -16.96 -8.30
N LEU A 391 7.33 -16.92 -7.03
CA LEU A 391 8.10 -18.01 -6.42
C LEU A 391 7.35 -19.34 -6.40
N LYS A 392 6.04 -19.34 -6.14
CA LYS A 392 5.22 -20.57 -6.19
C LYS A 392 5.24 -21.18 -7.58
N PHE A 393 5.06 -20.35 -8.60
CA PHE A 393 5.11 -20.81 -9.99
C PHE A 393 6.51 -21.30 -10.38
N CYS A 394 7.57 -20.59 -9.99
CA CYS A 394 8.94 -21.07 -10.23
C CYS A 394 9.19 -22.43 -9.59
N LYS A 395 8.75 -22.66 -8.34
CA LYS A 395 8.84 -23.96 -7.68
C LYS A 395 8.08 -25.03 -8.47
N PHE A 396 6.86 -24.70 -8.91
CA PHE A 396 6.01 -25.60 -9.70
C PHE A 396 6.71 -26.01 -11.00
N GLN A 397 7.12 -25.05 -11.82
CA GLN A 397 7.72 -25.28 -13.13
C GLN A 397 9.08 -25.98 -13.04
N LEU A 398 9.96 -25.55 -12.13
CA LEU A 398 11.31 -26.13 -12.03
C LEU A 398 11.29 -27.60 -11.59
N VAL A 399 10.34 -28.02 -10.75
CA VAL A 399 10.16 -29.45 -10.39
C VAL A 399 9.87 -30.27 -11.63
N ILE A 400 8.96 -29.79 -12.47
CA ILE A 400 8.54 -30.47 -13.72
C ILE A 400 9.70 -30.55 -14.71
N ASN A 401 10.37 -29.42 -14.95
CA ASN A 401 11.48 -29.36 -15.92
C ASN A 401 12.66 -30.24 -15.51
N VAL A 402 13.04 -30.22 -14.22
CA VAL A 402 14.09 -31.11 -13.71
C VAL A 402 13.73 -32.58 -13.92
N ALA A 403 12.49 -32.96 -13.57
CA ALA A 403 12.05 -34.34 -13.77
C ALA A 403 12.00 -34.73 -15.25
N ALA A 404 11.47 -33.85 -16.11
CA ALA A 404 11.40 -34.11 -17.56
C ALA A 404 12.78 -34.30 -18.19
N VAL A 405 13.76 -33.43 -17.84
CA VAL A 405 15.15 -33.54 -18.31
C VAL A 405 15.78 -34.85 -17.84
N VAL A 406 15.67 -35.16 -16.54
CA VAL A 406 16.28 -36.36 -15.97
C VAL A 406 15.67 -37.63 -16.57
N VAL A 407 14.34 -37.72 -16.67
CA VAL A 407 13.65 -38.87 -17.25
C VAL A 407 14.01 -39.02 -18.72
N SER A 408 13.94 -37.96 -19.53
CA SER A 408 14.27 -38.00 -20.95
C SER A 408 15.74 -38.37 -21.21
N ALA A 409 16.67 -37.95 -20.33
CA ALA A 409 18.09 -38.27 -20.46
C ALA A 409 18.42 -39.74 -20.08
N ILE A 410 17.72 -40.24 -19.03
CA ILE A 410 18.07 -41.55 -18.42
C ILE A 410 17.24 -42.71 -19.03
N ALA A 411 15.99 -42.49 -19.45
CA ALA A 411 15.07 -43.54 -19.92
C ALA A 411 15.64 -44.41 -21.05
N PRO A 412 16.38 -43.90 -22.05
CA PRO A 412 16.95 -44.73 -23.10
C PRO A 412 17.95 -45.75 -22.59
N PHE A 413 18.71 -45.45 -21.53
CA PHE A 413 19.64 -46.43 -20.92
C PHE A 413 18.90 -47.59 -20.25
N PHE A 414 17.62 -47.42 -20.00
CA PHE A 414 16.73 -48.47 -19.47
C PHE A 414 15.82 -49.07 -20.54
N GLY A 415 16.06 -48.80 -21.84
CA GLY A 415 15.30 -49.34 -22.96
C GLY A 415 13.91 -48.75 -23.13
N VAL A 416 13.75 -47.46 -22.84
CA VAL A 416 12.58 -46.64 -23.17
C VAL A 416 13.07 -45.43 -23.96
N ASP A 417 12.96 -45.50 -25.29
CA ASP A 417 13.62 -44.52 -26.16
C ASP A 417 13.04 -43.11 -26.05
N GLU A 418 11.73 -42.98 -26.01
CA GLU A 418 11.04 -41.67 -25.91
C GLU A 418 9.83 -41.76 -24.97
N PRO A 419 10.05 -41.65 -23.63
CA PRO A 419 8.95 -41.73 -22.67
C PRO A 419 7.98 -40.54 -22.77
N LEU A 420 8.50 -39.38 -23.17
CA LEU A 420 7.74 -38.16 -23.48
C LEU A 420 8.13 -37.68 -24.89
N LYS A 421 7.14 -37.45 -25.73
CA LYS A 421 7.34 -36.88 -27.06
C LYS A 421 7.50 -35.37 -27.01
N VAL A 422 8.08 -34.80 -28.07
CA VAL A 422 8.23 -33.34 -28.20
C VAL A 422 6.87 -32.63 -28.05
N THR A 423 5.79 -33.19 -28.63
CA THR A 423 4.43 -32.63 -28.50
C THR A 423 3.90 -32.65 -27.08
N HIS A 424 4.22 -33.67 -26.27
CA HIS A 424 3.89 -33.76 -24.86
C HIS A 424 4.58 -32.63 -24.08
N LEU A 425 5.86 -32.39 -24.36
CA LEU A 425 6.64 -31.35 -23.68
C LEU A 425 6.24 -29.94 -24.07
N LEU A 426 5.89 -29.72 -25.33
CA LEU A 426 5.32 -28.45 -25.78
C LEU A 426 3.96 -28.19 -25.12
N PHE A 427 3.13 -29.21 -24.94
CA PHE A 427 1.87 -29.08 -24.21
C PHE A 427 2.12 -28.72 -22.76
N VAL A 428 3.08 -29.34 -22.10
CA VAL A 428 3.47 -29.03 -20.70
C VAL A 428 3.96 -27.58 -20.61
N ASN A 429 4.92 -27.19 -21.44
CA ASN A 429 5.55 -25.88 -21.35
C ASN A 429 4.65 -24.71 -21.80
N LEU A 430 3.76 -24.93 -22.78
CA LEU A 430 2.94 -23.85 -23.33
C LEU A 430 1.55 -23.80 -22.70
N VAL A 431 0.85 -24.94 -22.65
CA VAL A 431 -0.54 -24.99 -22.19
C VAL A 431 -0.61 -25.13 -20.67
N MET A 432 0.09 -26.11 -20.12
CA MET A 432 0.03 -26.37 -18.67
C MET A 432 0.70 -25.26 -17.87
N ASP A 433 1.86 -24.76 -18.32
CA ASP A 433 2.54 -23.65 -17.64
C ASP A 433 1.74 -22.34 -17.74
N GLY A 434 1.13 -22.05 -18.91
CA GLY A 434 0.25 -20.89 -19.07
C GLY A 434 -0.98 -20.95 -18.15
N LEU A 435 -1.65 -22.09 -18.06
CA LEU A 435 -2.76 -22.31 -17.15
C LEU A 435 -2.30 -22.36 -15.69
N GLY A 436 -1.14 -22.96 -15.41
CA GLY A 436 -0.49 -22.98 -14.11
C GLY A 436 -0.14 -21.58 -13.60
N ALA A 437 0.26 -20.68 -14.49
CA ALA A 437 0.48 -19.28 -14.18
C ALA A 437 -0.80 -18.59 -13.69
N ILE A 438 -1.94 -18.83 -14.34
CA ILE A 438 -3.24 -18.32 -13.92
C ILE A 438 -3.64 -18.94 -12.57
N MET A 439 -3.40 -20.23 -12.38
CA MET A 439 -3.72 -20.99 -11.18
C MET A 439 -3.00 -20.46 -9.93
N LEU A 440 -1.69 -20.22 -10.04
CA LEU A 440 -0.84 -19.81 -8.92
C LEU A 440 -0.67 -18.29 -8.81
N GLY A 441 -0.82 -17.56 -9.92
CA GLY A 441 -0.68 -16.10 -9.96
C GLY A 441 -1.82 -15.34 -9.30
N ASN A 442 -2.99 -15.97 -9.12
CA ASN A 442 -4.19 -15.37 -8.54
C ASN A 442 -4.35 -15.63 -7.03
N GLU A 443 -3.35 -16.17 -6.36
CA GLU A 443 -3.41 -16.32 -4.91
C GLU A 443 -3.63 -14.95 -4.25
N PRO A 444 -4.54 -14.86 -3.26
CA PRO A 444 -4.88 -13.61 -2.59
C PRO A 444 -3.73 -13.03 -1.80
N ALA A 445 -3.77 -11.73 -1.56
CA ALA A 445 -2.85 -11.06 -0.66
C ALA A 445 -3.05 -11.60 0.77
N LYS A 446 -1.94 -11.85 1.46
CA LYS A 446 -1.95 -12.36 2.84
C LYS A 446 -1.18 -11.39 3.73
N GLU A 447 -1.83 -10.86 4.76
CA GLU A 447 -1.20 -9.92 5.72
C GLU A 447 0.09 -10.46 6.33
N LYS A 448 0.23 -11.79 6.48
CA LYS A 448 1.48 -12.42 6.93
C LYS A 448 2.72 -12.04 6.12
N TYR A 449 2.56 -11.57 4.87
CA TYR A 449 3.69 -11.12 4.05
C TYR A 449 4.25 -9.77 4.53
N MET A 450 3.48 -9.01 5.32
CA MET A 450 3.95 -7.79 5.98
C MET A 450 4.78 -8.08 7.24
N GLU A 451 4.82 -9.33 7.73
CA GLU A 451 5.68 -9.75 8.84
C GLU A 451 7.09 -10.14 8.37
N GLU A 452 7.32 -10.23 7.07
CA GLU A 452 8.61 -10.61 6.49
C GLU A 452 9.53 -9.40 6.35
N ALA A 453 10.82 -9.59 6.65
CA ALA A 453 11.82 -8.54 6.44
C ALA A 453 11.97 -8.19 4.95
N PRO A 454 12.28 -6.93 4.61
CA PRO A 454 12.54 -6.51 3.24
C PRO A 454 13.73 -7.28 2.64
N ARG A 455 13.63 -7.58 1.37
CA ARG A 455 14.67 -8.31 0.64
C ARG A 455 15.80 -7.38 0.24
N ARG A 456 16.98 -7.97 0.15
CA ARG A 456 18.13 -7.27 -0.41
C ARG A 456 18.07 -7.30 -1.93
N ARG A 457 18.58 -6.24 -2.57
CA ARG A 457 18.64 -6.12 -4.03
C ARG A 457 19.44 -7.24 -4.71
N ASP A 458 20.45 -7.78 -4.04
CA ASP A 458 21.35 -8.84 -4.50
C ASP A 458 20.91 -10.26 -4.08
N GLU A 459 19.73 -10.40 -3.46
CA GLU A 459 19.24 -11.69 -2.99
C GLU A 459 18.77 -12.57 -4.16
N SER A 460 19.29 -13.81 -4.20
CA SER A 460 18.90 -14.79 -5.21
C SER A 460 17.42 -15.18 -5.09
N ILE A 461 16.71 -15.21 -6.22
CA ILE A 461 15.32 -15.69 -6.31
C ILE A 461 15.23 -17.15 -5.82
N VAL A 462 16.22 -17.98 -6.14
CA VAL A 462 16.25 -19.38 -5.73
C VAL A 462 16.97 -19.52 -4.39
N SER A 463 16.20 -19.60 -3.32
CA SER A 463 16.73 -19.86 -1.97
C SER A 463 17.16 -21.32 -1.80
N LYS A 464 18.02 -21.61 -0.80
CA LYS A 464 18.41 -22.98 -0.44
C LYS A 464 17.21 -23.87 -0.11
N LYS A 465 16.20 -23.34 0.56
CA LYS A 465 14.95 -24.06 0.86
C LYS A 465 14.17 -24.38 -0.41
N MET A 466 14.08 -23.43 -1.33
CA MET A 466 13.44 -23.62 -2.63
C MET A 466 14.17 -24.69 -3.45
N MET A 467 15.50 -24.66 -3.51
CA MET A 467 16.30 -25.65 -4.19
C MET A 467 16.09 -27.06 -3.60
N ALA A 468 16.07 -27.19 -2.27
CA ALA A 468 15.79 -28.46 -1.61
C ALA A 468 14.39 -29.02 -1.97
N GLN A 469 13.38 -28.14 -2.06
CA GLN A 469 12.04 -28.55 -2.51
C GLN A 469 12.04 -29.03 -3.96
N ILE A 470 12.65 -28.27 -4.86
CA ILE A 470 12.74 -28.60 -6.30
C ILE A 470 13.42 -29.95 -6.49
N LEU A 471 14.57 -30.17 -5.85
CA LEU A 471 15.34 -31.40 -5.99
C LEU A 471 14.60 -32.60 -5.37
N THR A 472 13.99 -32.45 -4.20
CA THR A 472 13.28 -33.55 -3.53
C THR A 472 12.04 -33.97 -4.32
N MET A 473 11.21 -32.99 -4.74
CA MET A 473 9.97 -33.28 -5.46
C MET A 473 10.26 -33.72 -6.91
N GLY A 474 11.29 -33.14 -7.55
CA GLY A 474 11.77 -33.59 -8.85
C GLY A 474 12.30 -35.04 -8.81
N ALA A 475 13.12 -35.37 -7.81
CA ALA A 475 13.60 -36.73 -7.62
C ALA A 475 12.45 -37.72 -7.38
N TRP A 476 11.44 -37.36 -6.59
CA TRP A 476 10.27 -38.20 -6.37
C TRP A 476 9.51 -38.44 -7.70
N LEU A 477 9.29 -37.40 -8.49
CA LEU A 477 8.64 -37.52 -9.79
C LEU A 477 9.45 -38.45 -10.75
N VAL A 478 10.78 -38.37 -10.74
CA VAL A 478 11.66 -39.30 -11.47
C VAL A 478 11.48 -40.72 -10.97
N VAL A 479 11.47 -40.96 -9.66
CA VAL A 479 11.29 -42.28 -9.06
C VAL A 479 9.97 -42.90 -9.48
N ILE A 480 8.84 -42.20 -9.37
CA ILE A 480 7.54 -42.75 -9.77
C ILE A 480 7.45 -42.96 -11.28
N SER A 481 8.12 -42.11 -12.09
CA SER A 481 8.21 -42.28 -13.55
C SER A 481 8.89 -43.60 -13.91
N PHE A 482 10.08 -43.87 -13.38
CA PHE A 482 10.79 -45.11 -13.63
C PHE A 482 10.10 -46.33 -13.03
N ALA A 483 9.50 -46.20 -11.85
CA ALA A 483 8.70 -47.27 -11.27
C ALA A 483 7.53 -47.63 -12.19
N PHE A 484 6.78 -46.65 -12.67
CA PHE A 484 5.66 -46.85 -13.56
C PHE A 484 6.10 -47.49 -14.91
N LEU A 485 7.18 -47.00 -15.53
CA LEU A 485 7.65 -47.44 -16.84
C LEU A 485 8.28 -48.86 -16.79
N LYS A 486 8.92 -49.26 -15.67
CA LYS A 486 9.76 -50.46 -15.60
C LYS A 486 9.27 -51.58 -14.71
N LEU A 487 8.41 -51.31 -13.71
CA LEU A 487 7.89 -52.39 -12.87
C LEU A 487 6.81 -53.20 -13.63
N PRO A 488 6.94 -54.53 -13.78
CA PRO A 488 5.95 -55.38 -14.46
C PRO A 488 4.54 -55.31 -13.84
N PHE A 489 4.47 -54.90 -12.56
CA PHE A 489 3.20 -54.74 -11.86
C PHE A 489 2.24 -53.79 -12.60
N PHE A 490 2.75 -52.77 -13.28
CA PHE A 490 1.90 -51.80 -13.99
C PHE A 490 1.45 -52.29 -15.37
N ASP A 491 2.14 -53.27 -15.96
CA ASP A 491 1.80 -53.79 -17.32
C ASP A 491 0.41 -54.44 -17.34
N GLN A 492 -0.04 -55.02 -16.22
CA GLN A 492 -1.36 -55.67 -16.12
C GLN A 492 -2.56 -54.73 -16.31
N PHE A 493 -2.36 -53.42 -16.22
CA PHE A 493 -3.42 -52.42 -16.34
C PHE A 493 -3.57 -51.87 -17.75
N PHE A 494 -2.69 -52.27 -18.68
CA PHE A 494 -2.64 -51.78 -20.06
C PHE A 494 -2.52 -52.93 -21.04
N ASN A 495 -3.23 -52.86 -22.17
CA ASN A 495 -3.25 -53.91 -23.15
C ASN A 495 -2.09 -53.78 -24.16
N THR A 496 -1.55 -52.56 -24.33
CA THR A 496 -0.46 -52.25 -25.26
C THR A 496 0.56 -51.33 -24.62
N GLU A 497 1.78 -51.33 -25.12
CA GLU A 497 2.83 -50.42 -24.69
C GLU A 497 2.47 -48.97 -24.99
N GLU A 498 1.76 -48.69 -26.09
CA GLU A 498 1.27 -47.35 -26.44
C GLU A 498 0.27 -46.81 -25.42
N GLN A 499 -0.62 -47.68 -24.89
CA GLN A 499 -1.53 -47.32 -23.81
C GLN A 499 -0.76 -46.97 -22.52
N LYS A 500 0.28 -47.74 -22.20
CA LYS A 500 1.15 -47.49 -21.05
C LYS A 500 1.91 -46.18 -21.19
N LEU A 501 2.47 -45.87 -22.36
CA LEU A 501 3.14 -44.57 -22.61
C LEU A 501 2.15 -43.38 -22.58
N THR A 502 0.94 -43.56 -23.12
CA THR A 502 -0.12 -42.54 -22.97
C THR A 502 -0.48 -42.32 -21.52
N ALA A 503 -0.62 -43.39 -20.72
CA ALA A 503 -0.90 -43.29 -19.29
C ALA A 503 0.27 -42.66 -18.51
N TYR A 504 1.52 -42.88 -18.96
CA TYR A 504 2.69 -42.20 -18.42
C TYR A 504 2.62 -40.68 -18.65
N PHE A 505 2.25 -40.23 -19.84
CA PHE A 505 2.04 -38.80 -20.10
C PHE A 505 0.97 -38.22 -19.19
N VAL A 506 -0.15 -38.92 -18.96
CA VAL A 506 -1.18 -38.51 -17.99
C VAL A 506 -0.64 -38.47 -16.57
N LEU A 507 0.12 -39.47 -16.14
CA LEU A 507 0.76 -39.53 -14.81
C LEU A 507 1.66 -38.33 -14.61
N PHE A 508 2.46 -37.96 -15.60
CA PHE A 508 3.39 -36.84 -15.53
C PHE A 508 2.64 -35.51 -15.29
N ILE A 509 1.55 -35.26 -16.03
CA ILE A 509 0.72 -34.06 -15.89
C ILE A 509 -0.03 -34.05 -14.54
N LEU A 510 -0.65 -35.15 -14.13
CA LEU A 510 -1.34 -35.24 -12.84
C LEU A 510 -0.39 -35.03 -11.67
N SER A 511 0.82 -35.57 -11.73
CA SER A 511 1.86 -35.34 -10.73
C SER A 511 2.23 -33.86 -10.63
N ALA A 512 2.36 -33.18 -11.77
CA ALA A 512 2.57 -31.74 -11.80
C ALA A 512 1.41 -30.96 -11.18
N LEU A 513 0.17 -31.31 -11.52
CA LEU A 513 -1.03 -30.66 -10.95
C LEU A 513 -1.15 -30.86 -9.44
N PHE A 514 -0.89 -32.08 -8.95
CA PHE A 514 -0.88 -32.32 -7.49
C PHE A 514 0.27 -31.58 -6.80
N ASN A 515 1.42 -31.42 -7.46
CA ASN A 515 2.50 -30.58 -6.95
C ASN A 515 2.09 -29.10 -6.86
N GLY A 516 1.14 -28.65 -7.68
CA GLY A 516 0.54 -27.33 -7.59
C GLY A 516 -0.05 -27.04 -6.20
N PHE A 517 -0.67 -28.01 -5.54
CA PHE A 517 -1.14 -27.86 -4.16
C PHE A 517 0.01 -27.68 -3.17
N ASN A 518 1.12 -28.40 -3.37
CA ASN A 518 2.28 -28.37 -2.48
C ASN A 518 2.96 -27.00 -2.42
N VAL A 519 2.98 -26.27 -3.56
CA VAL A 519 3.67 -24.97 -3.67
C VAL A 519 2.83 -23.80 -3.17
N ARG A 520 1.51 -23.97 -2.96
CA ARG A 520 0.61 -22.91 -2.49
C ARG A 520 0.89 -22.45 -1.08
N ASP A 521 1.21 -23.38 -0.17
CA ASP A 521 1.53 -23.04 1.22
C ASP A 521 2.73 -23.84 1.71
N GLU A 522 3.61 -23.18 2.45
CA GLU A 522 4.78 -23.80 3.06
C GLU A 522 4.45 -24.59 4.34
N ARG A 523 3.25 -24.40 4.89
CA ARG A 523 2.71 -25.14 6.04
C ARG A 523 1.94 -26.39 5.59
N PHE A 524 1.41 -27.14 6.53
CA PHE A 524 0.65 -28.38 6.26
C PHE A 524 -0.76 -28.15 5.72
N ALA A 525 -1.25 -26.91 5.74
CA ALA A 525 -2.61 -26.55 5.33
C ALA A 525 -2.74 -26.39 3.80
N ILE A 526 -2.40 -27.44 3.06
CA ILE A 526 -2.33 -27.47 1.57
C ILE A 526 -3.66 -27.09 0.91
N PHE A 527 -4.78 -27.41 1.55
CA PHE A 527 -6.13 -27.09 1.07
C PHE A 527 -6.72 -25.80 1.65
N SER A 528 -5.98 -25.09 2.52
CA SER A 528 -6.41 -23.82 3.10
C SER A 528 -6.55 -22.73 2.02
N GLY A 529 -7.57 -21.86 2.15
CA GLY A 529 -7.77 -20.72 1.25
C GLY A 529 -8.16 -21.09 -0.19
N LEU A 530 -8.59 -22.34 -0.47
CA LEU A 530 -9.11 -22.71 -1.79
C LEU A 530 -10.39 -21.95 -2.15
N ASN A 531 -11.17 -21.56 -1.14
CA ASN A 531 -12.39 -20.76 -1.33
C ASN A 531 -12.07 -19.32 -1.78
N GLU A 532 -10.90 -18.79 -1.39
CA GLU A 532 -10.43 -17.46 -1.77
C GLU A 532 -9.83 -17.45 -3.18
N ASN A 533 -9.27 -18.60 -3.62
CA ASN A 533 -8.75 -18.79 -4.97
C ASN A 533 -9.57 -19.83 -5.74
N THR A 534 -10.81 -19.49 -6.09
CA THR A 534 -11.65 -20.38 -6.91
C THR A 534 -11.07 -20.63 -8.30
N GLY A 535 -10.23 -19.73 -8.79
CA GLY A 535 -9.50 -19.87 -10.06
C GLY A 535 -8.58 -21.08 -10.07
N PHE A 536 -7.95 -21.40 -8.94
CA PHE A 536 -7.08 -22.57 -8.79
C PHE A 536 -7.81 -23.87 -9.15
N LEU A 537 -8.96 -24.12 -8.50
CA LEU A 537 -9.73 -25.34 -8.75
C LEU A 537 -10.31 -25.38 -10.18
N LYS A 538 -10.79 -24.24 -10.70
CA LYS A 538 -11.30 -24.18 -12.08
C LYS A 538 -10.22 -24.58 -13.07
N VAL A 539 -9.02 -24.02 -12.97
CA VAL A 539 -7.90 -24.33 -13.86
C VAL A 539 -7.44 -25.78 -13.68
N PHE A 540 -7.36 -26.27 -12.43
CA PHE A 540 -7.03 -27.66 -12.14
C PHE A 540 -7.95 -28.63 -12.90
N PHE A 541 -9.27 -28.44 -12.80
CA PHE A 541 -10.23 -29.29 -13.50
C PHE A 541 -10.23 -29.09 -15.02
N VAL A 542 -9.97 -27.86 -15.50
CA VAL A 542 -9.84 -27.59 -16.94
C VAL A 542 -8.67 -28.37 -17.52
N ILE A 543 -7.50 -28.38 -16.87
CA ILE A 543 -6.34 -29.16 -17.37
C ILE A 543 -6.66 -30.64 -17.40
N ILE A 544 -7.31 -31.18 -16.35
CA ILE A 544 -7.73 -32.60 -16.32
C ILE A 544 -8.71 -32.90 -17.46
N ALA A 545 -9.68 -32.03 -17.70
CA ALA A 545 -10.66 -32.21 -18.79
C ALA A 545 -9.99 -32.18 -20.17
N VAL A 546 -9.09 -31.21 -20.41
CA VAL A 546 -8.31 -31.15 -21.66
C VAL A 546 -7.47 -32.39 -21.83
N GLN A 547 -6.79 -32.87 -20.79
CA GLN A 547 -6.01 -34.09 -20.81
C GLN A 547 -6.87 -35.33 -21.16
N ALA A 548 -8.04 -35.44 -20.52
CA ALA A 548 -9.00 -36.50 -20.80
C ALA A 548 -9.51 -36.45 -22.26
N CYS A 549 -9.75 -35.26 -22.79
CA CYS A 549 -10.13 -35.08 -24.20
C CYS A 549 -9.01 -35.52 -25.15
N ILE A 550 -7.76 -35.14 -24.89
CA ILE A 550 -6.61 -35.55 -25.72
C ILE A 550 -6.45 -37.09 -25.75
N VAL A 551 -6.49 -37.72 -24.57
CA VAL A 551 -6.34 -39.18 -24.44
C VAL A 551 -7.45 -39.95 -25.16
N ASN A 552 -8.68 -39.46 -25.05
CA ASN A 552 -9.86 -40.12 -25.65
C ASN A 552 -10.23 -39.58 -27.04
N ALA A 553 -9.43 -38.70 -27.61
CA ALA A 553 -9.70 -38.10 -28.92
C ALA A 553 -9.90 -39.15 -30.03
N GLY A 554 -9.16 -40.24 -30.01
CA GLY A 554 -9.29 -41.32 -30.95
C GLY A 554 -10.62 -42.11 -30.90
N LEU A 555 -11.43 -41.96 -29.84
CA LEU A 555 -12.76 -42.59 -29.73
C LEU A 555 -13.84 -41.78 -30.45
N VAL A 556 -13.58 -40.52 -30.76
CA VAL A 556 -14.55 -39.61 -31.40
C VAL A 556 -14.37 -39.70 -32.91
N ASN A 557 -15.43 -40.05 -33.63
CA ASN A 557 -15.38 -40.20 -35.08
C ASN A 557 -15.52 -38.86 -35.84
N LEU A 558 -14.71 -37.85 -35.44
CA LEU A 558 -14.54 -36.58 -36.11
C LEU A 558 -13.08 -36.39 -36.47
N ASP A 559 -12.78 -35.94 -37.68
CA ASP A 559 -11.41 -35.88 -38.22
C ASP A 559 -10.47 -35.01 -37.39
N ILE A 560 -11.00 -33.93 -36.80
CA ILE A 560 -10.22 -33.03 -35.91
C ILE A 560 -9.77 -33.76 -34.63
N PHE A 561 -10.60 -34.61 -34.06
CA PHE A 561 -10.25 -35.35 -32.85
C PHE A 561 -9.27 -36.50 -33.17
N LYS A 562 -9.40 -37.15 -34.31
CA LYS A 562 -8.43 -38.15 -34.79
C LYS A 562 -7.06 -37.49 -34.97
N TRP A 563 -7.02 -36.33 -35.62
CA TRP A 563 -5.79 -35.57 -35.82
C TRP A 563 -5.13 -35.17 -34.47
N ILE A 564 -5.92 -34.76 -33.48
CA ILE A 564 -5.41 -34.46 -32.12
C ILE A 564 -4.78 -35.70 -31.49
N GLY A 565 -5.47 -36.86 -31.53
CA GLY A 565 -4.96 -38.11 -30.99
C GLY A 565 -3.64 -38.54 -31.66
N GLU A 566 -3.55 -38.40 -32.97
CA GLU A 566 -2.34 -38.71 -33.77
C GLU A 566 -1.20 -37.73 -33.42
N MET A 567 -1.48 -36.42 -33.34
CA MET A 567 -0.50 -35.39 -33.02
C MET A 567 0.15 -35.62 -31.64
N PHE A 568 -0.64 -36.01 -30.65
CA PHE A 568 -0.14 -36.34 -29.32
C PHE A 568 0.28 -37.83 -29.22
N SER A 569 0.02 -38.66 -30.25
CA SER A 569 0.25 -40.12 -30.23
C SER A 569 -0.37 -40.77 -28.99
N CYS A 570 -1.57 -40.35 -28.61
CA CYS A 570 -2.29 -40.86 -27.48
C CYS A 570 -3.31 -41.91 -27.89
N VAL A 571 -3.36 -42.98 -27.10
CA VAL A 571 -4.29 -44.11 -27.30
C VAL A 571 -5.15 -44.25 -26.04
N PRO A 572 -6.49 -44.38 -26.19
CA PRO A 572 -7.37 -44.56 -25.05
C PRO A 572 -7.06 -45.81 -24.23
N PHE A 573 -7.15 -45.69 -22.91
CA PHE A 573 -6.95 -46.82 -21.99
C PHE A 573 -8.08 -46.92 -20.96
N GLY A 574 -8.17 -48.07 -20.30
CA GLY A 574 -9.28 -48.38 -19.40
C GLY A 574 -9.34 -47.56 -18.08
N ILE A 575 -10.48 -47.60 -17.42
CA ILE A 575 -10.71 -46.89 -16.13
C ILE A 575 -9.72 -47.31 -15.06
N THR A 576 -9.31 -48.57 -15.01
CA THR A 576 -8.29 -49.09 -14.07
C THR A 576 -6.96 -48.37 -14.24
N GLY A 577 -6.54 -48.09 -15.49
CA GLY A 577 -5.34 -47.31 -15.79
C GLY A 577 -5.46 -45.86 -15.27
N TRP A 578 -6.63 -45.23 -15.45
CA TRP A 578 -6.90 -43.88 -14.87
C TRP A 578 -6.78 -43.84 -13.36
N VAL A 579 -7.35 -44.83 -12.66
CA VAL A 579 -7.27 -44.92 -11.18
C VAL A 579 -5.81 -45.06 -10.75
N VAL A 580 -5.02 -45.90 -11.42
CA VAL A 580 -3.59 -46.11 -11.11
C VAL A 580 -2.81 -44.80 -11.26
N VAL A 581 -2.95 -44.09 -12.37
CA VAL A 581 -2.18 -42.83 -12.59
C VAL A 581 -2.61 -41.71 -11.64
N ILE A 582 -3.90 -41.64 -11.28
CA ILE A 582 -4.39 -40.66 -10.28
C ILE A 582 -3.79 -40.96 -8.91
N ILE A 583 -3.79 -42.22 -8.46
CA ILE A 583 -3.23 -42.60 -7.16
C ILE A 583 -1.72 -42.31 -7.12
N LEU A 584 -0.99 -42.69 -8.18
CA LEU A 584 0.44 -42.42 -8.25
C LEU A 584 0.75 -40.92 -8.28
N GLY A 585 0.04 -40.14 -9.09
CA GLY A 585 0.20 -38.67 -9.12
C GLY A 585 -0.10 -38.03 -7.77
N PHE A 586 -1.13 -38.50 -7.06
CA PHE A 586 -1.50 -37.99 -5.73
C PHE A 586 -0.37 -38.20 -4.69
N THR A 587 0.54 -39.18 -4.89
CA THR A 587 1.69 -39.41 -3.98
C THR A 587 2.58 -38.18 -3.82
N MET A 588 2.55 -37.24 -4.78
CA MET A 588 3.27 -35.96 -4.67
C MET A 588 2.90 -35.20 -3.39
N ILE A 589 1.64 -35.29 -2.94
CA ILE A 589 1.16 -34.57 -1.74
C ILE A 589 1.76 -35.16 -0.45
N PRO A 590 1.58 -36.45 -0.11
CA PRO A 590 2.13 -36.99 1.13
C PRO A 590 3.65 -36.92 1.20
N VAL A 591 4.35 -37.02 0.06
CA VAL A 591 5.83 -36.91 0.04
C VAL A 591 6.27 -35.48 0.39
N ASP A 592 5.58 -34.45 -0.10
CA ASP A 592 5.88 -33.06 0.29
C ASP A 592 5.55 -32.80 1.77
N ILE A 593 4.50 -33.41 2.30
CA ILE A 593 4.20 -33.34 3.74
C ILE A 593 5.36 -33.93 4.56
N VAL A 594 5.88 -35.09 4.18
CA VAL A 594 7.04 -35.71 4.83
C VAL A 594 8.28 -34.81 4.71
N ARG A 595 8.54 -34.24 3.53
CA ARG A 595 9.62 -33.26 3.33
C ARG A 595 9.47 -32.08 4.28
N LYS A 596 8.27 -31.48 4.37
CA LYS A 596 7.99 -30.34 5.26
C LYS A 596 8.22 -30.70 6.74
N LEU A 597 7.91 -31.92 7.15
CA LEU A 597 8.18 -32.42 8.51
C LEU A 597 9.68 -32.53 8.82
N ILE A 598 10.50 -32.86 7.84
CA ILE A 598 11.94 -33.06 7.99
C ILE A 598 12.70 -31.71 7.95
N PHE A 599 12.35 -30.83 7.01
CA PHE A 599 13.14 -29.65 6.69
C PHE A 599 12.59 -28.33 7.30
N ASN A 600 11.38 -28.31 7.89
CA ASN A 600 10.82 -27.14 8.56
C ASN A 600 10.93 -27.19 10.09
N LYS A 601 11.85 -28.02 10.60
CA LYS A 601 12.22 -28.01 12.02
C LYS A 601 13.17 -26.87 12.34
#